data_f721673137a4f6e4811b5e3dc0be3864
#
_entry.id   f721673137a4f6e4811b5e3dc0be3864
#
_cell.length_a   1.000
_cell.length_b   1.000
_cell.length_c   1.000
_cell.angle_alpha   90.00
_cell.angle_beta   90.00
_cell.angle_gamma   90.00
#
_symmetry.space_group_name_H-M   'P 1'
#
loop_
_entity.id
_entity.type
_entity.pdbx_description
1 polymer ?
#
loop_
_entity_poly.entity_id
_entity_poly.type
_entity_poly.pdbx_seq_one_letter_code
_entity_poly.pdbx_strand_id
1 'polypeptide(L)'
;NGIERPYTAEEVVKLQGSYQIEHSVARIGANTLWNKLNSQDFVAGLGALTGNQAIQEVEAGLDAIYLSGWQVAADANVAGEMYPDQSLYPANSVPLVVKRINNALLRADQIQVVNGTADKKEYLVPIVADAEAGFGGNLNAFELMKSMIEAGAAGVHFEDQLSSAKKCGHLGGKVL
;
A
#
# COMPACT_ATOMS: atom_id res chain seq x y z
N ASN A 1 -22.20 -3.50 10.60
CA ASN A 1 -21.23 -4.55 10.83
C ASN A 1 -20.67 -4.61 12.27
N GLY A 2 -21.35 -4.02 13.28
CA GLY A 2 -21.06 -4.23 14.68
C GLY A 2 -19.82 -3.53 15.24
N ILE A 3 -19.16 -2.64 14.48
CA ILE A 3 -18.06 -1.84 15.01
C ILE A 3 -18.65 -0.59 15.67
N GLU A 4 -18.52 -0.51 16.99
CA GLU A 4 -18.85 0.68 17.76
C GLU A 4 -17.70 1.69 17.64
N ARG A 5 -18.03 2.96 17.35
CA ARG A 5 -17.06 4.05 17.22
C ARG A 5 -17.37 5.13 18.26
N PRO A 6 -16.36 5.71 18.92
CA PRO A 6 -16.56 6.77 19.91
C PRO A 6 -16.82 8.15 19.26
N TYR A 7 -17.18 8.21 17.99
CA TYR A 7 -17.44 9.43 17.22
C TYR A 7 -18.54 9.20 16.18
N THR A 8 -19.22 10.27 15.80
CA THR A 8 -20.31 10.25 14.81
C THR A 8 -19.84 10.59 13.40
N ALA A 9 -20.67 10.29 12.40
CA ALA A 9 -20.40 10.66 11.02
C ALA A 9 -20.34 12.19 10.84
N GLU A 10 -21.18 12.95 11.57
CA GLU A 10 -21.22 14.40 11.54
C GLU A 10 -19.93 15.01 12.09
N GLU A 11 -19.36 14.42 13.14
CA GLU A 11 -18.05 14.84 13.67
C GLU A 11 -16.93 14.62 12.67
N VAL A 12 -16.93 13.49 11.95
CA VAL A 12 -15.96 13.23 10.89
C VAL A 12 -16.08 14.25 9.77
N VAL A 13 -17.31 14.52 9.28
CA VAL A 13 -17.54 15.51 8.23
C VAL A 13 -17.09 16.90 8.67
N LYS A 14 -17.38 17.28 9.91
CA LYS A 14 -16.96 18.58 10.47
C LYS A 14 -15.44 18.74 10.51
N LEU A 15 -14.69 17.66 10.74
CA LEU A 15 -13.24 17.67 10.81
C LEU A 15 -12.55 17.68 9.43
N GLN A 16 -13.27 17.36 8.36
CA GLN A 16 -12.73 17.39 7.00
C GLN A 16 -12.36 18.79 6.49
N GLY A 17 -12.91 19.84 7.12
CA GLY A 17 -12.74 21.20 6.63
C GLY A 17 -13.62 21.50 5.40
N SER A 18 -13.29 22.59 4.70
CA SER A 18 -14.09 23.09 3.57
C SER A 18 -13.57 22.65 2.20
N TYR A 19 -12.40 22.08 2.12
CA TYR A 19 -11.80 21.60 0.87
C TYR A 19 -11.90 20.08 0.77
N GLN A 20 -12.40 19.60 -0.36
CA GLN A 20 -12.40 18.18 -0.66
C GLN A 20 -11.10 17.82 -1.41
N ILE A 21 -10.30 16.96 -0.79
CA ILE A 21 -9.07 16.45 -1.40
C ILE A 21 -9.34 15.04 -1.90
N GLU A 22 -9.04 14.79 -3.18
CA GLU A 22 -9.14 13.47 -3.78
C GLU A 22 -7.75 12.85 -4.01
N HIS A 23 -7.58 11.61 -3.52
CA HIS A 23 -6.44 10.76 -3.82
C HIS A 23 -6.86 9.75 -4.90
N SER A 24 -6.92 10.21 -6.16
CA SER A 24 -7.53 9.45 -7.26
C SER A 24 -6.86 8.10 -7.51
N VAL A 25 -5.54 8.01 -7.42
CA VAL A 25 -4.81 6.74 -7.61
C VAL A 25 -5.21 5.72 -6.54
N ALA A 26 -5.23 6.11 -5.27
CA ALA A 26 -5.66 5.23 -4.19
C ALA A 26 -7.13 4.80 -4.36
N ARG A 27 -8.02 5.74 -4.72
CA ARG A 27 -9.44 5.45 -4.92
C ARG A 27 -9.68 4.48 -6.07
N ILE A 28 -9.01 4.69 -7.22
CA ILE A 28 -9.08 3.78 -8.37
C ILE A 28 -8.56 2.39 -7.97
N GLY A 29 -7.37 2.33 -7.37
CA GLY A 29 -6.77 1.08 -6.93
C GLY A 29 -7.64 0.32 -5.93
N ALA A 30 -8.17 1.00 -4.91
CA ALA A 30 -9.03 0.39 -3.89
C ALA A 30 -10.33 -0.18 -4.50
N ASN A 31 -10.97 0.57 -5.41
CA ASN A 31 -12.17 0.08 -6.11
C ASN A 31 -11.85 -1.11 -7.00
N THR A 32 -10.73 -1.07 -7.72
CA THR A 32 -10.28 -2.18 -8.57
C THR A 32 -10.01 -3.43 -7.73
N LEU A 33 -9.27 -3.29 -6.62
CA LEU A 33 -8.99 -4.40 -5.71
C LEU A 33 -10.28 -4.99 -5.14
N TRP A 34 -11.18 -4.14 -4.64
CA TRP A 34 -12.47 -4.58 -4.09
C TRP A 34 -13.31 -5.34 -5.12
N ASN A 35 -13.38 -4.84 -6.34
CA ASN A 35 -14.12 -5.50 -7.43
C ASN A 35 -13.49 -6.85 -7.77
N LYS A 36 -12.18 -6.96 -7.89
CA LYS A 36 -11.48 -8.22 -8.15
C LYS A 36 -11.74 -9.24 -7.04
N LEU A 37 -11.62 -8.85 -5.77
CA LEU A 37 -11.87 -9.71 -4.61
C LEU A 37 -13.31 -10.23 -4.53
N ASN A 38 -14.28 -9.53 -5.13
CA ASN A 38 -15.70 -9.95 -5.13
C ASN A 38 -16.14 -10.64 -6.42
N SER A 39 -15.33 -10.66 -7.46
CA SER A 39 -15.71 -11.19 -8.79
C SER A 39 -14.79 -12.30 -9.30
N GLN A 40 -13.64 -12.50 -8.69
CA GLN A 40 -12.66 -13.53 -9.08
C GLN A 40 -12.51 -14.57 -7.98
N ASP A 41 -12.17 -15.80 -8.34
CA ASP A 41 -11.89 -16.87 -7.38
C ASP A 41 -10.64 -16.57 -6.52
N PHE A 42 -9.67 -15.86 -7.10
CA PHE A 42 -8.49 -15.36 -6.42
C PHE A 42 -7.92 -14.14 -7.16
N VAL A 43 -7.16 -13.32 -6.48
CA VAL A 43 -6.42 -12.19 -7.06
C VAL A 43 -4.94 -12.55 -7.08
N ALA A 44 -4.38 -12.67 -8.28
CA ALA A 44 -2.97 -13.05 -8.45
C ALA A 44 -2.06 -11.83 -8.21
N GLY A 45 -1.14 -11.94 -7.25
CA GLY A 45 -0.20 -10.88 -6.93
C GLY A 45 1.15 -11.43 -6.49
N LEU A 46 2.21 -10.70 -6.79
CA LEU A 46 3.57 -10.97 -6.31
C LEU A 46 4.19 -9.71 -5.69
N GLY A 47 5.30 -9.90 -4.99
CA GLY A 47 6.03 -8.80 -4.35
C GLY A 47 6.92 -8.06 -5.33
N ALA A 48 6.85 -6.72 -5.33
CA ALA A 48 7.75 -5.87 -6.10
C ALA A 48 8.31 -4.74 -5.22
N LEU A 49 9.59 -4.43 -5.37
CA LEU A 49 10.27 -3.29 -4.75
C LEU A 49 10.63 -2.17 -5.72
N THR A 50 10.62 -2.46 -7.01
CA THR A 50 10.99 -1.52 -8.06
C THR A 50 9.87 -1.36 -9.07
N GLY A 51 9.82 -0.18 -9.72
CA GLY A 51 8.87 0.05 -10.80
C GLY A 51 9.05 -0.92 -11.98
N ASN A 52 10.28 -1.34 -12.26
CA ASN A 52 10.53 -2.29 -13.34
C ASN A 52 9.98 -3.69 -13.04
N GLN A 53 10.16 -4.18 -11.80
CA GLN A 53 9.53 -5.44 -11.38
C GLN A 53 8.00 -5.37 -11.52
N ALA A 54 7.40 -4.30 -11.00
CA ALA A 54 5.96 -4.09 -11.07
C ALA A 54 5.44 -4.05 -12.51
N ILE A 55 6.11 -3.36 -13.43
CA ILE A 55 5.74 -3.34 -14.85
C ILE A 55 5.79 -4.75 -15.45
N GLN A 56 6.87 -5.52 -15.20
CA GLN A 56 7.00 -6.88 -15.70
C GLN A 56 5.94 -7.82 -15.14
N GLU A 57 5.56 -7.67 -13.87
CA GLU A 57 4.48 -8.43 -13.24
C GLU A 57 3.14 -8.14 -13.91
N VAL A 58 2.83 -6.87 -14.17
CA VAL A 58 1.62 -6.48 -14.90
C VAL A 58 1.64 -7.02 -16.32
N GLU A 59 2.76 -6.94 -17.02
CA GLU A 59 2.92 -7.49 -18.38
C GLU A 59 2.74 -9.01 -18.40
N ALA A 60 3.17 -9.70 -17.35
CA ALA A 60 2.96 -11.13 -17.16
C ALA A 60 1.50 -11.50 -16.81
N GLY A 61 0.64 -10.51 -16.52
CA GLY A 61 -0.78 -10.73 -16.27
C GLY A 61 -1.18 -10.83 -14.80
N LEU A 62 -0.34 -10.35 -13.88
CA LEU A 62 -0.71 -10.29 -12.46
C LEU A 62 -1.77 -9.21 -12.20
N ASP A 63 -2.67 -9.50 -11.27
CA ASP A 63 -3.82 -8.66 -10.95
C ASP A 63 -3.52 -7.57 -9.95
N ALA A 64 -2.49 -7.76 -9.12
CA ALA A 64 -2.13 -6.88 -8.03
C ALA A 64 -0.63 -7.00 -7.70
N ILE A 65 -0.12 -6.01 -7.00
CA ILE A 65 1.25 -5.99 -6.47
C ILE A 65 1.18 -6.00 -4.95
N TYR A 66 2.01 -6.83 -4.32
CA TYR A 66 2.22 -6.82 -2.90
C TYR A 66 3.51 -6.07 -2.56
N LEU A 67 3.45 -5.12 -1.63
CA LEU A 67 4.63 -4.43 -1.13
C LEU A 67 4.91 -4.88 0.30
N SER A 68 5.89 -5.77 0.43
CA SER A 68 6.29 -6.39 1.69
C SER A 68 7.15 -5.46 2.54
N GLY A 69 6.78 -5.28 3.81
CA GLY A 69 7.60 -4.58 4.79
C GLY A 69 8.94 -5.27 5.05
N TRP A 70 8.96 -6.60 5.07
CA TRP A 70 10.19 -7.38 5.17
C TRP A 70 11.19 -7.05 4.05
N GLN A 71 10.73 -7.00 2.80
CA GLN A 71 11.59 -6.64 1.67
C GLN A 71 12.04 -5.17 1.74
N VAL A 72 11.16 -4.27 2.20
CA VAL A 72 11.52 -2.86 2.40
C VAL A 72 12.57 -2.72 3.51
N ALA A 73 12.44 -3.47 4.60
CA ALA A 73 13.45 -3.49 5.66
C ALA A 73 14.83 -3.90 5.12
N ALA A 74 14.87 -4.92 4.26
CA ALA A 74 16.11 -5.45 3.70
C ALA A 74 16.74 -4.53 2.63
N ASP A 75 15.93 -4.05 1.65
CA ASP A 75 16.49 -3.53 0.39
C ASP A 75 15.96 -2.16 -0.04
N ALA A 76 14.91 -1.61 0.56
CA ALA A 76 14.24 -0.44 0.00
C ALA A 76 13.84 0.64 1.02
N ASN A 77 14.37 0.59 2.23
CA ASN A 77 14.11 1.63 3.21
C ASN A 77 14.93 2.90 2.93
N VAL A 78 14.42 4.04 3.42
CA VAL A 78 15.04 5.35 3.15
C VAL A 78 16.28 5.62 4.01
N ALA A 79 16.57 4.79 5.01
CA ALA A 79 17.81 4.89 5.77
C ALA A 79 19.01 4.35 4.99
N GLY A 80 18.78 3.56 3.94
CA GLY A 80 19.84 2.91 3.17
C GLY A 80 20.54 1.78 3.90
N GLU A 81 19.91 1.27 4.96
CA GLU A 81 20.44 0.20 5.80
C GLU A 81 19.72 -1.12 5.51
N MET A 82 20.32 -2.23 5.92
CA MET A 82 19.68 -3.52 5.92
C MET A 82 19.21 -3.86 7.32
N TYR A 83 17.89 -3.87 7.53
CA TYR A 83 17.29 -4.19 8.83
C TYR A 83 16.64 -5.56 8.83
N PRO A 84 16.58 -6.25 10.00
CA PRO A 84 15.64 -7.34 10.18
C PRO A 84 14.19 -6.80 10.12
N ASP A 85 13.25 -7.71 9.88
CA ASP A 85 11.81 -7.38 9.85
C ASP A 85 11.25 -7.14 11.26
N GLN A 86 11.60 -6.02 11.85
CA GLN A 86 11.24 -5.58 13.20
C GLN A 86 10.82 -4.11 13.26
N SER A 87 10.39 -3.53 12.14
CA SER A 87 9.97 -2.13 12.03
C SER A 87 11.02 -1.12 12.50
N LEU A 88 12.31 -1.40 12.22
CA LEU A 88 13.42 -0.52 12.59
C LEU A 88 13.73 0.55 11.55
N TYR A 89 13.20 0.40 10.36
CA TYR A 89 13.36 1.38 9.28
C TYR A 89 12.38 2.56 9.45
N PRO A 90 12.66 3.71 8.82
CA PRO A 90 11.78 4.88 8.89
C PRO A 90 10.38 4.58 8.35
N ALA A 91 9.35 5.01 9.07
CA ALA A 91 7.94 4.71 8.79
C ALA A 91 7.46 5.17 7.40
N ASN A 92 8.10 6.17 6.80
CA ASN A 92 7.79 6.67 5.46
C ASN A 92 8.40 5.83 4.31
N SER A 93 9.13 4.75 4.62
CA SER A 93 9.82 3.95 3.59
C SER A 93 8.82 3.26 2.66
N VAL A 94 7.84 2.55 3.20
CA VAL A 94 6.82 1.85 2.39
C VAL A 94 5.99 2.82 1.56
N PRO A 95 5.44 3.92 2.08
CA PRO A 95 4.73 4.92 1.27
C PRO A 95 5.55 5.45 0.09
N LEU A 96 6.84 5.69 0.28
CA LEU A 96 7.72 6.17 -0.80
C LEU A 96 7.94 5.13 -1.89
N VAL A 97 8.02 3.84 -1.54
CA VAL A 97 8.10 2.76 -2.53
C VAL A 97 6.77 2.61 -3.27
N VAL A 98 5.62 2.65 -2.58
CA VAL A 98 4.28 2.66 -3.21
C VAL A 98 4.20 3.77 -4.26
N LYS A 99 4.56 4.99 -3.88
CA LYS A 99 4.54 6.15 -4.80
C LYS A 99 5.45 5.93 -6.01
N ARG A 100 6.65 5.39 -5.79
CA ARG A 100 7.62 5.09 -6.86
C ARG A 100 7.08 4.07 -7.84
N ILE A 101 6.46 3.00 -7.36
CA ILE A 101 5.85 1.96 -8.19
C ILE A 101 4.67 2.53 -8.96
N ASN A 102 3.74 3.25 -8.33
CA ASN A 102 2.62 3.90 -9.00
C ASN A 102 3.09 4.85 -10.12
N ASN A 103 4.13 5.64 -9.88
CA ASN A 103 4.70 6.51 -10.91
C ASN A 103 5.25 5.72 -12.11
N ALA A 104 5.85 4.55 -11.88
CA ALA A 104 6.34 3.69 -12.95
C ALA A 104 5.17 3.08 -13.77
N LEU A 105 4.12 2.62 -13.10
CA LEU A 105 2.92 2.08 -13.75
C LEU A 105 2.19 3.15 -14.57
N LEU A 106 2.01 4.36 -14.01
CA LEU A 106 1.45 5.51 -14.74
C LEU A 106 2.31 5.89 -15.94
N ARG A 107 3.64 5.78 -15.82
CA ARG A 107 4.53 6.04 -16.96
C ARG A 107 4.42 4.98 -18.03
N ALA A 108 4.27 3.71 -17.67
CA ALA A 108 4.03 2.64 -18.63
C ALA A 108 2.71 2.84 -19.39
N ASP A 109 1.65 3.27 -18.68
CA ASP A 109 0.40 3.65 -19.32
C ASP A 109 0.56 4.82 -20.30
N GLN A 110 1.24 5.89 -19.90
CA GLN A 110 1.52 7.01 -20.82
C GLN A 110 2.25 6.56 -22.10
N ILE A 111 3.19 5.64 -21.99
CA ILE A 111 3.95 5.10 -23.13
C ILE A 111 3.02 4.33 -24.06
N GLN A 112 2.15 3.45 -23.52
CA GLN A 112 1.21 2.70 -24.37
C GLN A 112 0.21 3.61 -25.08
N VAL A 113 -0.27 4.69 -24.44
CA VAL A 113 -1.12 5.71 -25.06
C VAL A 113 -0.40 6.38 -26.22
N VAL A 114 0.83 6.83 -26.03
CA VAL A 114 1.66 7.45 -27.08
C VAL A 114 1.88 6.50 -28.26
N ASN A 115 2.06 5.21 -27.97
CA ASN A 115 2.28 4.18 -28.99
C ASN A 115 0.99 3.70 -29.68
N GLY A 116 -0.18 4.25 -29.31
CA GLY A 116 -1.48 3.84 -29.85
C GLY A 116 -1.89 2.42 -29.44
N THR A 117 -1.46 1.97 -28.29
CA THR A 117 -1.73 0.62 -27.74
C THR A 117 -2.46 0.65 -26.39
N ALA A 118 -3.15 1.77 -26.11
CA ALA A 118 -3.78 2.03 -24.80
C ALA A 118 -4.79 0.95 -24.35
N ASP A 119 -5.45 0.27 -25.27
CA ASP A 119 -6.47 -0.75 -24.94
C ASP A 119 -5.88 -2.13 -24.64
N LYS A 120 -4.57 -2.28 -24.64
CA LYS A 120 -3.92 -3.60 -24.53
C LYS A 120 -3.65 -4.03 -23.09
N LYS A 121 -3.39 -3.10 -22.17
CA LYS A 121 -2.99 -3.43 -20.81
C LYS A 121 -3.47 -2.38 -19.80
N GLU A 122 -4.08 -2.84 -18.72
CA GLU A 122 -4.34 -2.00 -17.54
C GLU A 122 -3.09 -1.99 -16.66
N TYR A 123 -2.31 -0.93 -16.72
CA TYR A 123 -1.07 -0.82 -15.93
C TYR A 123 -1.30 -0.41 -14.48
N LEU A 124 -2.36 0.36 -14.17
CA LEU A 124 -2.61 0.82 -12.82
C LEU A 124 -3.29 -0.27 -11.98
N VAL A 125 -2.59 -1.38 -11.78
CA VAL A 125 -3.07 -2.46 -10.90
C VAL A 125 -2.97 -2.05 -9.42
N PRO A 126 -3.84 -2.58 -8.55
CA PRO A 126 -3.83 -2.24 -7.13
C PRO A 126 -2.55 -2.69 -6.42
N ILE A 127 -2.02 -1.85 -5.55
CA ILE A 127 -0.90 -2.18 -4.64
C ILE A 127 -1.46 -2.38 -3.24
N VAL A 128 -1.21 -3.55 -2.65
CA VAL A 128 -1.45 -3.84 -1.23
C VAL A 128 -0.13 -3.69 -0.48
N ALA A 129 -0.10 -2.80 0.51
CA ALA A 129 1.12 -2.41 1.20
C ALA A 129 1.13 -2.84 2.66
N ASP A 130 2.30 -3.24 3.14
CA ASP A 130 2.57 -3.59 4.52
C ASP A 130 2.77 -2.32 5.36
N ALA A 131 2.01 -2.17 6.42
CA ALA A 131 2.13 -1.10 7.40
C ALA A 131 2.74 -1.56 8.73
N GLU A 132 3.28 -2.79 8.75
CA GLU A 132 3.87 -3.36 9.95
C GLU A 132 2.89 -3.31 11.15
N ALA A 133 3.36 -3.00 12.35
CA ALA A 133 2.52 -2.73 13.51
C ALA A 133 2.23 -1.21 13.71
N GLY A 134 2.30 -0.42 12.63
CA GLY A 134 1.97 1.01 12.66
C GLY A 134 3.08 1.94 13.16
N PHE A 135 4.27 1.44 13.47
CA PHE A 135 5.46 2.20 13.89
C PHE A 135 5.28 3.05 15.16
N GLY A 136 4.41 2.62 16.06
CA GLY A 136 4.17 3.31 17.33
C GLY A 136 2.76 3.07 17.84
N GLY A 137 2.12 4.12 18.38
CA GLY A 137 0.75 4.08 18.85
C GLY A 137 -0.27 4.35 17.73
N ASN A 138 -1.53 4.52 18.15
CA ASN A 138 -2.64 4.79 17.23
C ASN A 138 -2.46 6.04 16.36
N LEU A 139 -1.83 7.09 16.86
CA LEU A 139 -1.54 8.29 16.08
C LEU A 139 -0.49 8.04 15.00
N ASN A 140 0.52 7.21 15.29
CA ASN A 140 1.50 6.80 14.28
C ASN A 140 0.84 5.99 13.16
N ALA A 141 -0.02 5.04 13.51
CA ALA A 141 -0.77 4.24 12.54
C ALA A 141 -1.70 5.13 11.67
N PHE A 142 -2.34 6.12 12.27
CA PHE A 142 -3.18 7.09 11.55
C PHE A 142 -2.37 7.90 10.52
N GLU A 143 -1.24 8.47 10.91
CA GLU A 143 -0.38 9.25 10.01
C GLU A 143 0.26 8.36 8.92
N LEU A 144 0.62 7.12 9.25
CA LEU A 144 1.10 6.17 8.26
C LEU A 144 0.01 5.84 7.24
N MET A 145 -1.23 5.60 7.67
CA MET A 145 -2.36 5.34 6.77
C MET A 145 -2.62 6.52 5.83
N LYS A 146 -2.55 7.76 6.32
CA LYS A 146 -2.63 8.96 5.46
C LYS A 146 -1.54 8.93 4.39
N SER A 147 -0.29 8.69 4.78
CA SER A 147 0.84 8.62 3.84
C SER A 147 0.68 7.51 2.80
N MET A 148 0.11 6.37 3.18
CA MET A 148 -0.22 5.27 2.25
C MET A 148 -1.27 5.68 1.23
N ILE A 149 -2.34 6.36 1.66
CA ILE A 149 -3.39 6.88 0.77
C ILE A 149 -2.81 7.92 -0.19
N GLU A 150 -2.03 8.87 0.31
CA GLU A 150 -1.36 9.89 -0.51
C GLU A 150 -0.40 9.28 -1.54
N ALA A 151 0.27 8.19 -1.19
CA ALA A 151 1.14 7.44 -2.09
C ALA A 151 0.39 6.63 -3.16
N GLY A 152 -0.91 6.41 -2.96
CA GLY A 152 -1.77 5.66 -3.88
C GLY A 152 -1.88 4.16 -3.58
N ALA A 153 -1.69 3.73 -2.33
CA ALA A 153 -1.97 2.36 -1.92
C ALA A 153 -3.46 2.03 -2.10
N ALA A 154 -3.75 0.86 -2.65
CA ALA A 154 -5.10 0.34 -2.86
C ALA A 154 -5.62 -0.42 -1.65
N GLY A 155 -4.73 -1.05 -0.91
CA GLY A 155 -4.99 -1.74 0.33
C GLY A 155 -3.79 -1.64 1.26
N VAL A 156 -4.04 -1.70 2.55
CA VAL A 156 -3.01 -1.65 3.59
C VAL A 156 -3.36 -2.68 4.65
N HIS A 157 -2.39 -3.46 5.11
CA HIS A 157 -2.57 -4.30 6.27
C HIS A 157 -1.71 -3.82 7.44
N PHE A 158 -2.27 -3.88 8.63
CA PHE A 158 -1.58 -3.64 9.89
C PHE A 158 -1.53 -4.94 10.67
N GLU A 159 -0.43 -5.17 11.34
CA GLU A 159 -0.29 -6.29 12.28
C GLU A 159 -0.69 -5.85 13.69
N ASP A 160 -1.49 -6.67 14.36
CA ASP A 160 -1.92 -6.47 15.75
C ASP A 160 -0.82 -6.91 16.74
N GLN A 161 0.36 -6.33 16.61
CA GLN A 161 1.50 -6.53 17.48
C GLN A 161 1.82 -5.25 18.25
N LEU A 162 2.38 -5.41 19.46
CA LEU A 162 3.01 -4.29 20.15
C LEU A 162 4.18 -3.75 19.31
N SER A 163 4.08 -2.52 18.85
CA SER A 163 5.02 -1.94 17.88
C SER A 163 6.47 -1.93 18.38
N SER A 164 6.69 -1.70 19.69
CA SER A 164 8.02 -1.70 20.30
C SER A 164 8.69 -3.08 20.41
N ALA A 165 7.92 -4.16 20.23
CA ALA A 165 8.39 -5.55 20.29
C ALA A 165 8.04 -6.33 19.01
N LYS A 166 7.80 -5.64 17.91
CA LYS A 166 7.40 -6.22 16.63
C LYS A 166 8.42 -7.22 16.12
N LYS A 167 7.93 -8.34 15.63
CA LYS A 167 8.70 -9.38 14.95
C LYS A 167 8.07 -9.67 13.60
N CYS A 168 8.86 -10.30 12.71
CA CYS A 168 8.35 -10.83 11.45
C CYS A 168 7.08 -11.68 11.68
N GLY A 169 6.07 -11.52 10.85
CA GLY A 169 4.81 -12.26 10.90
C GLY A 169 4.97 -13.78 10.92
N HIS A 170 6.07 -14.30 10.37
CA HIS A 170 6.39 -15.73 10.32
C HIS A 170 7.03 -16.27 11.60
N LEU A 171 7.48 -15.42 12.52
CA LEU A 171 8.13 -15.84 13.78
C LEU A 171 7.09 -16.00 14.89
N GLY A 172 7.39 -16.90 15.82
CA GLY A 172 6.64 -17.05 17.06
C GLY A 172 6.99 -15.99 18.11
N GLY A 173 6.27 -15.98 19.24
CA GLY A 173 6.55 -15.12 20.39
C GLY A 173 6.24 -13.64 20.14
N LYS A 174 5.19 -13.35 19.40
CA LYS A 174 4.64 -12.01 19.23
C LYS A 174 4.01 -11.51 20.53
N VAL A 175 4.06 -10.20 20.72
CA VAL A 175 3.39 -9.50 21.83
C VAL A 175 2.27 -8.66 21.24
N LEU A 176 1.06 -8.81 21.82
CA LEU A 176 -0.15 -8.05 21.46
C LEU A 176 -0.32 -6.86 22.41
#